data_25f5d914b1496a50e36e8ab7720dd052
#
_entry.id   25f5d914b1496a50e36e8ab7720dd052
#
_cell.length_a   1.000
_cell.length_b   1.000
_cell.length_c   1.000
_cell.angle_alpha   90.00
_cell.angle_beta   90.00
_cell.angle_gamma   90.00
#
_symmetry.space_group_name_H-M   'P 1'
#
loop_
_entity.id
_entity.type
_entity.pdbx_description
1 polymer ?
#
loop_
_entity_poly.entity_id
_entity_poly.type
_entity_poly.pdbx_seq_one_letter_code
_entity_poly.pdbx_strand_id
1 'polypeptide(L)'
;MNKIKAAIIEDEIPAARLLHSMVSWLRPQWELTLIPGSVDEAVAWFDEHPHPDLIFLDIHLADGNAFDFLSAAHPSSVIIFTTAYDQYAIRAFTVNSIDYILKPIDEKRLSDAITKYESLLTNACLLY
;
A
#
# COMPACT_ATOMS: atom_id res chain seq x y z
N MET A 1 4.15 2.86 22.55
CA MET A 1 3.28 3.01 21.37
C MET A 1 3.63 2.00 20.29
N ASN A 2 2.63 1.47 19.65
CA ASN A 2 2.85 0.50 18.59
C ASN A 2 3.36 1.18 17.34
N LYS A 3 4.33 0.52 16.67
CA LYS A 3 4.81 1.01 15.39
C LYS A 3 3.75 0.79 14.32
N ILE A 4 3.67 1.72 13.38
CA ILE A 4 2.88 1.51 12.17
C ILE A 4 3.58 0.44 11.34
N LYS A 5 2.83 -0.56 10.93
CA LYS A 5 3.31 -1.64 10.06
C LYS A 5 2.77 -1.40 8.66
N ALA A 6 3.65 -1.18 7.73
CA ALA A 6 3.29 -0.96 6.33
C ALA A 6 3.92 -2.01 5.45
N ALA A 7 3.25 -2.35 4.36
CA ALA A 7 3.74 -3.33 3.41
C ALA A 7 3.74 -2.73 2.01
N ILE A 8 4.62 -3.25 1.18
CA ILE A 8 4.73 -2.87 -0.22
C ILE A 8 4.55 -4.13 -1.05
N ILE A 9 3.56 -4.11 -1.95
CA ILE A 9 3.30 -5.20 -2.89
C ILE A 9 3.55 -4.66 -4.29
N GLU A 10 4.68 -5.07 -4.89
CA GLU A 10 5.16 -4.56 -6.18
C GLU A 10 5.99 -5.65 -6.85
N ASP A 11 5.67 -5.98 -8.11
CA ASP A 11 6.36 -7.07 -8.80
C ASP A 11 7.74 -6.67 -9.36
N GLU A 12 7.98 -5.40 -9.60
CA GLU A 12 9.29 -4.95 -10.07
C GLU A 12 10.19 -4.65 -8.87
N ILE A 13 11.24 -5.46 -8.71
CA ILE A 13 12.13 -5.34 -7.56
C ILE A 13 12.77 -3.96 -7.41
N PRO A 14 13.31 -3.34 -8.49
CA PRO A 14 13.86 -1.99 -8.33
C PRO A 14 12.84 -0.96 -7.89
N ALA A 15 11.61 -1.05 -8.40
CA ALA A 15 10.53 -0.13 -7.99
C ALA A 15 10.15 -0.35 -6.53
N ALA A 16 10.07 -1.61 -6.09
CA ALA A 16 9.76 -1.93 -4.70
C ALA A 16 10.84 -1.39 -3.76
N ARG A 17 12.11 -1.55 -4.12
CA ARG A 17 13.22 -1.05 -3.31
C ARG A 17 13.25 0.47 -3.24
N LEU A 18 12.97 1.13 -4.35
CA LEU A 18 12.93 2.60 -4.37
C LEU A 18 11.81 3.11 -3.45
N LEU A 19 10.63 2.55 -3.57
CA LEU A 19 9.51 2.94 -2.71
C LEU A 19 9.82 2.66 -1.23
N HIS A 20 10.42 1.51 -0.94
CA HIS A 20 10.86 1.17 0.41
C HIS A 20 11.81 2.23 0.96
N SER A 21 12.79 2.64 0.16
CA SER A 21 13.76 3.67 0.57
C SER A 21 13.08 5.01 0.83
N MET A 22 12.15 5.40 -0.04
CA MET A 22 11.43 6.67 0.10
C MET A 22 10.58 6.69 1.37
N VAL A 23 9.83 5.63 1.62
CA VAL A 23 8.98 5.54 2.81
C VAL A 23 9.85 5.50 4.07
N SER A 24 10.95 4.74 4.06
CA SER A 24 11.88 4.67 5.19
C SER A 24 12.49 6.02 5.51
N TRP A 25 12.78 6.81 4.48
CA TRP A 25 13.31 8.16 4.67
C TRP A 25 12.27 9.09 5.30
N LEU A 26 11.02 9.00 4.84
CA LEU A 26 9.94 9.86 5.33
C LEU A 26 9.45 9.44 6.72
N ARG A 27 9.46 8.15 7.01
CA ARG A 27 8.99 7.59 8.28
C ARG A 27 9.92 6.50 8.76
N PRO A 28 11.10 6.85 9.28
CA PRO A 28 12.08 5.85 9.69
C PRO A 28 11.61 4.96 10.86
N GLN A 29 10.59 5.36 11.58
CA GLN A 29 10.07 4.58 12.71
C GLN A 29 9.05 3.53 12.28
N TRP A 30 8.58 3.56 11.04
CA TRP A 30 7.63 2.56 10.55
C TRP A 30 8.33 1.22 10.31
N GLU A 31 7.60 0.14 10.51
CA GLU A 31 8.07 -1.20 10.17
C GLU A 31 7.57 -1.55 8.77
N LEU A 32 8.50 -1.68 7.81
CA LEU A 32 8.17 -1.91 6.41
C LEU A 32 8.50 -3.33 6.01
N THR A 33 7.59 -3.98 5.29
CA THR A 33 7.77 -5.33 4.75
C THR A 33 7.57 -5.29 3.24
N LEU A 34 8.50 -5.90 2.50
CA LEU A 34 8.32 -6.13 1.07
C LEU A 34 7.64 -7.48 0.90
N ILE A 35 6.49 -7.48 0.23
CA ILE A 35 5.73 -8.69 -0.06
C ILE A 35 5.88 -8.99 -1.54
N PRO A 36 6.03 -10.26 -1.94
CA PRO A 36 6.16 -10.59 -3.36
C PRO A 36 5.02 -10.04 -4.18
N GLY A 37 5.34 -9.51 -5.37
CA GLY A 37 4.38 -8.82 -6.23
C GLY A 37 3.60 -9.76 -7.14
N SER A 38 3.09 -10.86 -6.61
CA SER A 38 2.17 -11.73 -7.32
C SER A 38 0.93 -11.93 -6.47
N VAL A 39 -0.21 -12.16 -7.14
CA VAL A 39 -1.48 -12.39 -6.42
C VAL A 39 -1.34 -13.61 -5.51
N ASP A 40 -0.88 -14.73 -6.05
CA ASP A 40 -0.78 -15.97 -5.28
C ASP A 40 0.12 -15.85 -4.06
N GLU A 41 1.31 -15.27 -4.23
CA GLU A 41 2.26 -15.15 -3.12
C GLU A 41 1.78 -14.14 -2.08
N ALA A 42 1.17 -13.04 -2.53
CA ALA A 42 0.64 -12.04 -1.61
C ALA A 42 -0.53 -12.57 -0.80
N VAL A 43 -1.43 -13.32 -1.43
CA VAL A 43 -2.55 -13.96 -0.72
C VAL A 43 -2.01 -14.94 0.32
N ALA A 44 -1.03 -15.77 -0.05
CA ALA A 44 -0.42 -16.72 0.89
C ALA A 44 0.22 -16.00 2.07
N TRP A 45 0.90 -14.88 1.81
CA TRP A 45 1.49 -14.09 2.87
C TRP A 45 0.43 -13.59 3.87
N PHE A 46 -0.69 -13.09 3.35
CA PHE A 46 -1.77 -12.57 4.20
C PHE A 46 -2.49 -13.66 4.99
N ASP A 47 -2.51 -14.90 4.47
CA ASP A 47 -3.06 -16.04 5.20
C ASP A 47 -2.19 -16.43 6.40
N GLU A 48 -0.89 -16.15 6.34
CA GLU A 48 0.07 -16.64 7.33
C GLU A 48 0.55 -15.57 8.31
N HIS A 49 0.24 -14.29 8.06
CA HIS A 49 0.75 -13.17 8.87
C HIS A 49 -0.37 -12.25 9.33
N PRO A 50 -0.16 -11.52 10.42
CA PRO A 50 -1.07 -10.43 10.77
C PRO A 50 -1.07 -9.39 9.66
N HIS A 51 -2.24 -8.82 9.38
CA HIS A 51 -2.34 -7.84 8.31
C HIS A 51 -1.67 -6.52 8.72
N PRO A 52 -0.88 -5.90 7.83
CA PRO A 52 -0.30 -4.60 8.12
C PRO A 52 -1.37 -3.51 8.24
N ASP A 53 -0.98 -2.39 8.81
CA ASP A 53 -1.89 -1.24 8.95
C ASP A 53 -2.14 -0.57 7.60
N LEU A 54 -1.12 -0.53 6.74
CA LEU A 54 -1.15 0.17 5.46
C LEU A 54 -0.47 -0.68 4.40
N ILE A 55 -1.03 -0.72 3.20
CA ILE A 55 -0.42 -1.39 2.05
C ILE A 55 -0.24 -0.38 0.92
N PHE A 56 0.99 -0.29 0.40
CA PHE A 56 1.24 0.33 -0.90
C PHE A 56 1.14 -0.78 -1.94
N LEU A 57 0.10 -0.73 -2.74
CA LEU A 57 -0.28 -1.85 -3.61
C LEU A 57 -0.25 -1.42 -5.07
N ASP A 58 0.66 -2.05 -5.85
CA ASP A 58 0.67 -1.84 -7.30
C ASP A 58 -0.57 -2.47 -7.92
N ILE A 59 -1.16 -1.79 -8.89
CA ILE A 59 -2.33 -2.30 -9.59
C ILE A 59 -1.97 -3.53 -10.43
N HIS A 60 -0.83 -3.48 -11.14
CA HIS A 60 -0.38 -4.60 -11.97
C HIS A 60 0.57 -5.51 -11.20
N LEU A 61 0.18 -6.77 -11.06
CA LEU A 61 0.99 -7.79 -10.40
C LEU A 61 1.41 -8.84 -11.42
N ALA A 62 2.36 -9.70 -11.05
CA ALA A 62 2.96 -10.65 -12.00
C ALA A 62 1.94 -11.61 -12.64
N ASP A 63 0.91 -12.01 -11.89
CA ASP A 63 -0.06 -13.01 -12.30
C ASP A 63 -1.51 -12.49 -12.26
N GLY A 64 -1.70 -11.17 -12.25
CA GLY A 64 -3.04 -10.58 -12.19
C GLY A 64 -2.97 -9.13 -11.81
N ASN A 65 -3.91 -8.67 -10.99
CA ASN A 65 -3.93 -7.27 -10.56
C ASN A 65 -4.34 -7.14 -9.10
N ALA A 66 -4.25 -5.89 -8.61
CA ALA A 66 -4.56 -5.55 -7.22
C ALA A 66 -5.97 -5.98 -6.81
N PHE A 67 -6.95 -5.86 -7.72
CA PHE A 67 -8.34 -6.19 -7.40
C PHE A 67 -8.53 -7.69 -7.23
N ASP A 68 -7.78 -8.51 -7.97
CA ASP A 68 -7.73 -9.96 -7.76
C ASP A 68 -7.20 -10.29 -6.38
N PHE A 69 -6.13 -9.63 -5.97
CA PHE A 69 -5.56 -9.80 -4.63
C PHE A 69 -6.56 -9.40 -3.55
N LEU A 70 -7.19 -8.24 -3.69
CA LEU A 70 -8.14 -7.75 -2.69
C LEU A 70 -9.34 -8.68 -2.54
N SER A 71 -9.83 -9.23 -3.65
CA SER A 71 -10.96 -10.18 -3.63
C SER A 71 -10.62 -11.48 -2.93
N ALA A 72 -9.37 -11.93 -3.04
CA ALA A 72 -8.94 -13.20 -2.46
C ALA A 72 -8.49 -13.06 -1.01
N ALA A 73 -7.75 -12.02 -0.70
CA ALA A 73 -7.13 -11.85 0.63
C ALA A 73 -8.02 -11.11 1.62
N HIS A 74 -8.91 -10.25 1.15
CA HIS A 74 -9.76 -9.40 2.01
C HIS A 74 -8.95 -8.73 3.14
N PRO A 75 -7.90 -7.96 2.79
CA PRO A 75 -7.06 -7.38 3.84
C PRO A 75 -7.82 -6.37 4.69
N SER A 76 -7.51 -6.33 5.97
CA SER A 76 -8.06 -5.33 6.88
C SER A 76 -7.29 -4.01 6.81
N SER A 77 -6.25 -3.97 5.99
CA SER A 77 -5.32 -2.84 5.85
C SER A 77 -5.95 -1.69 5.08
N VAL A 78 -5.47 -0.48 5.36
CA VAL A 78 -5.75 0.68 4.50
C VAL A 78 -4.89 0.55 3.24
N ILE A 79 -5.42 0.97 2.10
CA ILE A 79 -4.76 0.80 0.81
C ILE A 79 -4.39 2.15 0.19
N ILE A 80 -3.13 2.26 -0.25
CA ILE A 80 -2.69 3.31 -1.16
C ILE A 80 -2.25 2.61 -2.43
N PHE A 81 -2.96 2.87 -3.54
CA PHE A 81 -2.60 2.27 -4.82
C PHE A 81 -1.42 2.99 -5.47
N THR A 82 -0.55 2.24 -6.12
CA THR A 82 0.51 2.78 -6.97
C THR A 82 0.36 2.16 -8.35
N THR A 83 0.57 2.94 -9.41
CA THR A 83 0.48 2.41 -10.76
C THR A 83 1.07 3.36 -11.79
N ALA A 84 1.42 2.83 -12.97
CA ALA A 84 1.83 3.64 -14.10
C ALA A 84 0.62 4.11 -14.95
N TYR A 85 -0.60 3.69 -14.59
CA TYR A 85 -1.79 3.91 -15.43
C TYR A 85 -2.88 4.65 -14.65
N ASP A 86 -3.31 5.82 -15.16
CA ASP A 86 -4.35 6.61 -14.51
C ASP A 86 -5.77 6.07 -14.76
N GLN A 87 -5.93 5.19 -15.72
CA GLN A 87 -7.23 4.61 -16.06
C GLN A 87 -7.87 3.82 -14.93
N TYR A 88 -7.09 3.47 -13.91
CA TYR A 88 -7.60 2.73 -12.76
C TYR A 88 -8.09 3.63 -11.63
N ALA A 89 -7.97 4.96 -11.76
CA ALA A 89 -8.30 5.88 -10.67
C ALA A 89 -9.76 5.73 -10.21
N ILE A 90 -10.69 5.63 -11.16
CA ILE A 90 -12.12 5.51 -10.83
C ILE A 90 -12.37 4.19 -10.09
N ARG A 91 -11.79 3.09 -10.58
CA ARG A 91 -11.95 1.78 -9.97
C ARG A 91 -11.34 1.73 -8.58
N ALA A 92 -10.26 2.46 -8.35
CA ALA A 92 -9.62 2.54 -7.03
C ALA A 92 -10.56 3.13 -5.98
N PHE A 93 -11.43 4.06 -6.36
CA PHE A 93 -12.39 4.66 -5.43
C PHE A 93 -13.54 3.74 -5.07
N THR A 94 -13.71 2.61 -5.75
CA THR A 94 -14.78 1.65 -5.42
C THR A 94 -14.37 0.65 -4.36
N VAL A 95 -13.09 0.68 -3.93
CA VAL A 95 -12.58 -0.17 -2.86
C VAL A 95 -12.13 0.72 -1.69
N ASN A 96 -11.78 0.09 -0.58
CA ASN A 96 -11.40 0.81 0.64
C ASN A 96 -9.98 1.35 0.53
N SER A 97 -9.78 2.32 -0.35
CA SER A 97 -8.49 2.98 -0.53
C SER A 97 -8.59 4.45 -0.13
N ILE A 98 -7.47 5.01 0.28
CA ILE A 98 -7.40 6.42 0.67
C ILE A 98 -6.70 7.28 -0.37
N ASP A 99 -5.90 6.69 -1.24
CA ASP A 99 -5.15 7.47 -2.21
C ASP A 99 -4.70 6.59 -3.38
N TYR A 100 -4.22 7.26 -4.41
CA TYR A 100 -3.84 6.67 -5.69
C TYR A 100 -2.65 7.48 -6.23
N ILE A 101 -1.49 6.85 -6.35
CA ILE A 101 -0.26 7.53 -6.75
C ILE A 101 0.21 7.00 -8.10
N LEU A 102 0.39 7.91 -9.07
CA LEU A 102 0.94 7.56 -10.38
C LEU A 102 2.45 7.47 -10.33
N LYS A 103 3.00 6.49 -11.05
CA LYS A 103 4.45 6.34 -11.24
C LYS A 103 4.91 7.26 -12.38
N PRO A 104 6.12 7.80 -12.32
CA PRO A 104 7.12 7.63 -11.28
C PRO A 104 6.69 8.35 -10.00
N ILE A 105 6.92 7.71 -8.85
CA ILE A 105 6.46 8.25 -7.57
C ILE A 105 7.31 9.44 -7.17
N ASP A 106 6.64 10.59 -7.00
CA ASP A 106 7.28 11.80 -6.51
C ASP A 106 7.27 11.81 -4.99
N GLU A 107 8.38 12.25 -4.40
CA GLU A 107 8.53 12.26 -2.94
C GLU A 107 7.45 13.10 -2.26
N LYS A 108 7.15 14.28 -2.81
CA LYS A 108 6.12 15.14 -2.23
C LYS A 108 4.74 14.49 -2.30
N ARG A 109 4.44 13.87 -3.43
CA ARG A 109 3.16 13.17 -3.61
C ARG A 109 3.03 12.01 -2.64
N LEU A 110 4.11 11.25 -2.44
CA LEU A 110 4.14 10.17 -1.47
C LEU A 110 3.96 10.71 -0.05
N SER A 111 4.66 11.77 0.29
CA SER A 111 4.55 12.40 1.60
C SER A 111 3.12 12.86 1.88
N ASP A 112 2.44 13.44 0.89
CA ASP A 112 1.06 13.88 1.02
C ASP A 112 0.13 12.69 1.29
N ALA A 113 0.34 11.57 0.60
CA ALA A 113 -0.47 10.37 0.81
C ALA A 113 -0.26 9.78 2.21
N ILE A 114 0.98 9.74 2.67
CA ILE A 114 1.30 9.26 4.01
C ILE A 114 0.67 10.16 5.07
N THR A 115 0.76 11.47 4.88
CA THR A 115 0.16 12.44 5.81
C THR A 115 -1.36 12.27 5.86
N LYS A 116 -1.99 12.02 4.71
CA LYS A 116 -3.42 11.75 4.65
C LYS A 116 -3.79 10.51 5.45
N TYR A 117 -3.00 9.45 5.32
CA TYR A 117 -3.21 8.23 6.11
C TYR A 117 -3.11 8.53 7.61
N GLU A 118 -2.08 9.26 8.02
CA GLU A 118 -1.88 9.60 9.42
C GLU A 118 -3.02 10.46 9.97
N SER A 119 -3.57 11.34 9.15
CA SER A 119 -4.71 12.17 9.54
C SER A 119 -5.95 11.32 9.82
N LEU A 120 -6.16 10.24 9.06
CA LEU A 120 -7.26 9.33 9.31
C LEU A 120 -7.13 8.65 10.67
N LEU A 121 -5.93 8.29 11.08
CA LEU A 121 -5.69 7.70 12.39
C LEU A 121 -6.03 8.70 13.49
N THR A 122 -5.59 9.94 13.35
CA THR A 122 -5.85 10.99 14.32
C THR A 122 -7.35 11.27 14.43
N ASN A 123 -8.05 11.38 13.30
CA ASN A 123 -9.50 11.62 13.30
C ASN A 123 -10.26 10.47 13.96
N ALA A 124 -9.85 9.22 13.70
CA ALA A 124 -10.47 8.07 14.35
C ALA A 124 -10.28 8.13 15.86
N CYS A 125 -9.11 8.52 16.35
CA CYS A 125 -8.86 8.68 17.77
C CYS A 125 -9.70 9.79 18.38
N LEU A 126 -9.94 10.88 17.65
CA LEU A 126 -10.74 11.99 18.16
C LEU A 126 -12.22 11.69 18.23
N LEU A 127 -12.71 10.76 17.42
CA LEU A 127 -14.13 10.38 17.39
C LEU A 127 -14.52 9.45 18.56
N TYR A 128 -13.56 8.85 19.19
CA TYR A 128 -13.76 7.93 20.29
C TYR A 128 -13.12 8.44 21.58
#